data_772d8eac5c27d2e845f2ed594842ce1f
#
_entry.id   772d8eac5c27d2e845f2ed594842ce1f
#
_cell.length_a   1.000
_cell.length_b   1.000
_cell.length_c   1.000
_cell.angle_alpha   90.00
_cell.angle_beta   90.00
_cell.angle_gamma   90.00
#
_symmetry.space_group_name_H-M   'P 1'
#
loop_
_entity.id
_entity.type
_entity.pdbx_description
1 polymer ?
#
loop_
_entity_poly.entity_id
_entity_poly.type
_entity_poly.pdbx_seq_one_letter_code
_entity_poly.pdbx_strand_id
1 'polypeptide(L)'
;RLPPPRHPPPPPATKIYDHFGAHSVDILRDNPFELCQISGFGFKRVDAIMRKNNWPPNSPMRIRGAVFAALEGAKGDGGHLYLDAEQLRKESMALLNSMIPVPQMRVKSDDLEAVIDDMLLQGKIINSNGNYYLVKTFVQEDETARSIARLLCRPVERVDVQDLLTRVRRQLGVELSLRQTEAVHMVFRSDLSIITGSPGTGKTTVLKAVIEVFKLLKPSENILLAAPTGRASRRMAERI
;
A
#
# COMPACT_ATOMS: atom_id res chain seq x y z
N ARG A 1 -7.14 -6.24 -30.15
CA ARG A 1 -6.30 -5.04 -30.29
C ARG A 1 -5.13 -5.17 -29.33
N LEU A 2 -3.90 -5.14 -29.86
CA LEU A 2 -2.68 -5.08 -29.04
C LEU A 2 -2.72 -3.81 -28.17
N PRO A 3 -2.28 -3.88 -26.88
CA PRO A 3 -2.16 -2.70 -26.05
C PRO A 3 -1.17 -1.72 -26.70
N PRO A 4 -1.40 -0.41 -26.57
CA PRO A 4 -0.48 0.58 -27.12
C PRO A 4 0.94 0.35 -26.59
N PRO A 5 1.98 0.64 -27.38
CA PRO A 5 3.37 0.46 -26.94
C PRO A 5 3.59 1.25 -25.64
N ARG A 6 4.15 0.59 -24.65
CA ARG A 6 4.52 1.25 -23.39
C ARG A 6 5.61 2.27 -23.72
N HIS A 7 5.33 3.54 -23.56
CA HIS A 7 6.38 4.56 -23.62
C HIS A 7 7.51 4.19 -22.64
N PRO A 8 8.76 4.33 -23.05
CA PRO A 8 9.89 4.12 -22.14
C PRO A 8 9.72 5.02 -20.91
N PRO A 9 10.11 4.56 -19.72
CA PRO A 9 10.00 5.37 -18.52
C PRO A 9 10.76 6.69 -18.71
N PRO A 10 10.26 7.83 -18.23
CA PRO A 10 10.91 9.11 -18.37
C PRO A 10 12.33 9.06 -17.79
N PRO A 11 13.30 9.79 -18.38
CA PRO A 11 14.66 9.86 -17.88
C PRO A 11 14.69 10.33 -16.41
N PRO A 12 15.71 9.92 -15.63
CA PRO A 12 15.82 10.30 -14.22
C PRO A 12 15.70 11.80 -13.96
N ALA A 13 16.32 12.63 -14.79
CA ALA A 13 16.27 14.09 -14.69
C ALA A 13 14.84 14.65 -14.82
N THR A 14 14.04 14.10 -15.73
CA THR A 14 12.63 14.48 -15.90
C THR A 14 11.82 14.19 -14.63
N LYS A 15 11.99 13.00 -14.04
CA LYS A 15 11.29 12.65 -12.80
C LYS A 15 11.65 13.56 -11.63
N ILE A 16 12.91 14.00 -11.54
CA ILE A 16 13.37 14.92 -10.51
C ILE A 16 12.73 16.29 -10.73
N TYR A 17 12.76 16.78 -11.96
CA TYR A 17 12.15 18.06 -12.30
C TYR A 17 10.63 18.08 -12.13
N ASP A 18 9.93 17.02 -12.53
CA ASP A 18 8.49 16.89 -12.37
C ASP A 18 8.07 16.90 -10.88
N HIS A 19 8.96 16.43 -9.99
CA HIS A 19 8.68 16.37 -8.55
C HIS A 19 9.04 17.65 -7.80
N PHE A 20 10.21 18.23 -8.09
CA PHE A 20 10.78 19.38 -7.36
C PHE A 20 10.76 20.70 -8.14
N GLY A 21 10.45 20.67 -9.43
CA GLY A 21 10.41 21.83 -10.29
C GLY A 21 11.74 22.58 -10.35
N ALA A 22 11.70 23.89 -10.25
CA ALA A 22 12.87 24.78 -10.27
C ALA A 22 13.84 24.56 -9.09
N HIS A 23 13.37 23.96 -7.99
CA HIS A 23 14.19 23.66 -6.81
C HIS A 23 15.04 22.39 -6.93
N SER A 24 14.96 21.68 -8.04
CA SER A 24 15.67 20.41 -8.27
C SER A 24 17.18 20.51 -8.04
N VAL A 25 17.82 21.57 -8.49
CA VAL A 25 19.27 21.77 -8.37
C VAL A 25 19.66 22.04 -6.91
N ASP A 26 18.90 22.84 -6.19
CA ASP A 26 19.16 23.17 -4.80
C ASP A 26 19.00 21.92 -3.93
N ILE A 27 17.95 21.12 -4.17
CA ILE A 27 17.71 19.88 -3.46
C ILE A 27 18.86 18.87 -3.72
N LEU A 28 19.31 18.73 -4.95
CA LEU A 28 20.44 17.83 -5.26
C LEU A 28 21.74 18.25 -4.57
N ARG A 29 21.94 19.56 -4.37
CA ARG A 29 23.12 20.11 -3.70
C ARG A 29 23.01 20.01 -2.18
N ASP A 30 21.86 20.40 -1.62
CA ASP A 30 21.72 20.63 -0.20
C ASP A 30 21.20 19.38 0.56
N ASN A 31 20.27 18.62 -0.04
CA ASN A 31 19.74 17.39 0.54
C ASN A 31 19.39 16.33 -0.53
N PRO A 32 20.38 15.67 -1.12
CA PRO A 32 20.16 14.67 -2.17
C PRO A 32 19.33 13.46 -1.74
N PHE A 33 19.19 13.20 -0.44
CA PHE A 33 18.36 12.10 0.07
C PHE A 33 16.85 12.35 -0.07
N GLU A 34 16.42 13.59 -0.37
CA GLU A 34 15.04 13.88 -0.77
C GLU A 34 14.65 13.11 -2.06
N LEU A 35 15.62 12.76 -2.90
CA LEU A 35 15.37 11.89 -4.06
C LEU A 35 14.76 10.55 -3.70
N CYS A 36 14.95 10.06 -2.48
CA CYS A 36 14.36 8.80 -2.02
C CYS A 36 12.82 8.82 -2.02
N GLN A 37 12.20 9.99 -2.09
CA GLN A 37 10.74 10.16 -2.21
C GLN A 37 10.24 9.87 -3.64
N ILE A 38 11.13 9.86 -4.63
CA ILE A 38 10.78 9.65 -6.03
C ILE A 38 10.91 8.16 -6.39
N SER A 39 9.88 7.59 -6.99
CA SER A 39 9.90 6.20 -7.46
C SER A 39 11.09 5.94 -8.42
N GLY A 40 11.93 4.97 -8.06
CA GLY A 40 13.14 4.59 -8.80
C GLY A 40 14.43 5.19 -8.26
N PHE A 41 14.39 6.04 -7.22
CA PHE A 41 15.55 6.56 -6.50
C PHE A 41 15.61 5.98 -5.09
N GLY A 42 15.71 4.67 -4.96
CA GLY A 42 15.83 4.03 -3.65
C GLY A 42 17.09 4.46 -2.90
N PHE A 43 17.04 4.44 -1.56
CA PHE A 43 18.12 4.86 -0.66
C PHE A 43 19.49 4.32 -1.05
N LYS A 44 19.62 3.02 -1.32
CA LYS A 44 20.90 2.37 -1.68
C LYS A 44 21.56 3.03 -2.89
N ARG A 45 20.78 3.47 -3.87
CA ARG A 45 21.29 4.13 -5.08
C ARG A 45 21.77 5.55 -4.78
N VAL A 46 20.97 6.33 -4.07
CA VAL A 46 21.32 7.69 -3.66
C VAL A 46 22.53 7.66 -2.75
N ASP A 47 22.55 6.78 -1.76
CA ASP A 47 23.66 6.61 -0.82
C ASP A 47 24.98 6.23 -1.52
N ALA A 48 24.93 5.34 -2.51
CA ALA A 48 26.10 4.97 -3.29
C ALA A 48 26.70 6.17 -4.06
N ILE A 49 25.86 7.07 -4.59
CA ILE A 49 26.29 8.28 -5.28
C ILE A 49 26.91 9.26 -4.27
N MET A 50 26.23 9.47 -3.13
CA MET A 50 26.69 10.43 -2.12
C MET A 50 28.01 10.01 -1.47
N ARG A 51 28.21 8.72 -1.23
CA ARG A 51 29.49 8.21 -0.72
C ARG A 51 30.65 8.44 -1.69
N LYS A 52 30.41 8.33 -3.00
CA LYS A 52 31.42 8.67 -4.03
C LYS A 52 31.80 10.15 -3.99
N ASN A 53 30.88 11.01 -3.54
CA ASN A 53 31.10 12.45 -3.37
C ASN A 53 31.56 12.83 -1.95
N ASN A 54 32.09 11.87 -1.18
CA ASN A 54 32.58 12.05 0.19
C ASN A 54 31.57 12.66 1.17
N TRP A 55 30.27 12.37 0.97
CA TRP A 55 29.24 12.80 1.90
C TRP A 55 29.41 12.10 3.26
N PRO A 56 29.27 12.82 4.41
CA PRO A 56 29.50 12.24 5.71
C PRO A 56 28.56 11.06 6.00
N PRO A 57 29.08 9.89 6.43
CA PRO A 57 28.27 8.70 6.68
C PRO A 57 27.22 8.90 7.79
N ASN A 58 27.49 9.76 8.76
CA ASN A 58 26.61 10.08 9.89
C ASN A 58 25.78 11.36 9.67
N SER A 59 25.68 11.87 8.44
CA SER A 59 24.87 13.02 8.11
C SER A 59 23.39 12.78 8.52
N PRO A 60 22.76 13.72 9.26
CA PRO A 60 21.34 13.62 9.61
C PRO A 60 20.44 13.43 8.40
N MET A 61 20.75 14.05 7.26
CA MET A 61 20.00 13.89 6.01
C MET A 61 20.06 12.45 5.48
N ARG A 62 21.22 11.81 5.56
CA ARG A 62 21.40 10.41 5.20
C ARG A 62 20.58 9.51 6.12
N ILE A 63 20.62 9.77 7.42
CA ILE A 63 19.85 9.00 8.43
C ILE A 63 18.35 9.15 8.17
N ARG A 64 17.84 10.37 7.92
CA ARG A 64 16.44 10.60 7.52
C ARG A 64 16.06 9.81 6.28
N GLY A 65 16.91 9.82 5.25
CA GLY A 65 16.68 9.05 4.03
C GLY A 65 16.58 7.55 4.28
N ALA A 66 17.37 7.00 5.23
CA ALA A 66 17.30 5.59 5.61
C ALA A 66 16.02 5.27 6.38
N VAL A 67 15.56 6.13 7.29
CA VAL A 67 14.28 5.98 8.02
C VAL A 67 13.10 5.96 7.03
N PHE A 68 13.05 6.91 6.10
CA PHE A 68 12.02 6.90 5.05
C PHE A 68 12.06 5.63 4.22
N ALA A 69 13.25 5.17 3.83
CA ALA A 69 13.41 3.97 3.01
C ALA A 69 13.02 2.69 3.77
N ALA A 70 13.27 2.61 5.08
CA ALA A 70 12.81 1.50 5.91
C ALA A 70 11.28 1.42 5.95
N LEU A 71 10.60 2.54 6.18
CA LEU A 71 9.14 2.61 6.21
C LEU A 71 8.52 2.33 4.82
N GLU A 72 9.08 2.85 3.74
CA GLU A 72 8.62 2.54 2.38
C GLU A 72 8.89 1.08 2.00
N GLY A 73 10.01 0.50 2.43
CA GLY A 73 10.36 -0.90 2.20
C GLY A 73 9.38 -1.85 2.86
N ALA A 74 8.97 -1.57 4.09
CA ALA A 74 7.95 -2.34 4.81
C ALA A 74 6.63 -2.43 4.05
N LYS A 75 6.23 -1.35 3.38
CA LYS A 75 5.04 -1.31 2.53
C LYS A 75 5.19 -2.15 1.26
N GLY A 76 6.37 -2.11 0.62
CA GLY A 76 6.64 -2.80 -0.64
C GLY A 76 6.73 -4.32 -0.49
N ASP A 77 7.54 -4.78 0.44
CA ASP A 77 7.90 -6.18 0.58
C ASP A 77 6.93 -6.99 1.46
N GLY A 78 6.38 -6.35 2.50
CA GLY A 78 5.51 -7.02 3.48
C GLY A 78 4.05 -6.57 3.46
N GLY A 79 3.72 -5.49 2.75
CA GLY A 79 2.39 -4.87 2.82
C GLY A 79 2.09 -4.24 4.19
N HIS A 80 3.13 -3.98 5.00
CA HIS A 80 3.00 -3.35 6.30
C HIS A 80 2.83 -1.83 6.16
N LEU A 81 1.91 -1.26 6.91
CA LEU A 81 1.67 0.18 6.88
C LEU A 81 2.61 0.94 7.81
N TYR A 82 3.21 0.26 8.77
CA TYR A 82 4.09 0.79 9.82
C TYR A 82 5.19 -0.19 10.19
N LEU A 83 6.13 0.28 10.96
CA LEU A 83 7.12 -0.51 11.70
C LEU A 83 7.02 -0.16 13.19
N ASP A 84 7.20 -1.13 14.07
CA ASP A 84 7.43 -0.84 15.48
C ASP A 84 8.82 -0.26 15.70
N ALA A 85 9.11 0.21 16.92
CA ALA A 85 10.38 0.88 17.25
C ALA A 85 11.61 -0.01 17.00
N GLU A 86 11.51 -1.30 17.32
CA GLU A 86 12.61 -2.25 17.16
C GLU A 86 12.87 -2.53 15.68
N GLN A 87 11.81 -2.78 14.92
CA GLN A 87 11.87 -3.01 13.47
C GLN A 87 12.40 -1.78 12.74
N LEU A 88 11.91 -0.58 13.07
CA LEU A 88 12.38 0.66 12.45
C LEU A 88 13.86 0.86 12.69
N ARG A 89 14.34 0.67 13.93
CA ARG A 89 15.77 0.76 14.28
C ARG A 89 16.58 -0.27 13.50
N LYS A 90 16.16 -1.52 13.50
CA LYS A 90 16.86 -2.62 12.83
C LYS A 90 16.99 -2.38 11.33
N GLU A 91 15.90 -2.05 10.64
CA GLU A 91 15.89 -1.83 9.20
C GLU A 91 16.69 -0.58 8.81
N SER A 92 16.54 0.52 9.57
CA SER A 92 17.30 1.75 9.33
C SER A 92 18.80 1.55 9.54
N MET A 93 19.21 0.89 10.62
CA MET A 93 20.61 0.57 10.87
C MET A 93 21.20 -0.38 9.84
N ALA A 94 20.43 -1.36 9.37
CA ALA A 94 20.87 -2.23 8.29
C ALA A 94 21.12 -1.45 7.00
N LEU A 95 20.26 -0.52 6.63
CA LEU A 95 20.46 0.36 5.46
C LEU A 95 21.69 1.25 5.62
N LEU A 96 21.88 1.86 6.80
CA LEU A 96 22.96 2.81 7.07
C LEU A 96 24.34 2.15 7.14
N ASN A 97 24.43 0.96 7.72
CA ASN A 97 25.72 0.33 8.07
C ASN A 97 26.15 -0.83 7.17
N SER A 98 25.26 -1.37 6.34
CA SER A 98 25.56 -2.54 5.49
C SER A 98 26.72 -2.34 4.52
N MET A 99 26.95 -1.10 4.09
CA MET A 99 27.99 -0.75 3.10
C MET A 99 29.15 0.07 3.71
N ILE A 100 29.22 0.16 5.04
CA ILE A 100 30.30 0.89 5.74
C ILE A 100 31.27 -0.14 6.34
N PRO A 101 32.43 -0.36 5.71
CA PRO A 101 33.40 -1.38 6.17
C PRO A 101 34.10 -0.98 7.47
N VAL A 102 34.31 0.33 7.69
CA VAL A 102 35.05 0.86 8.83
C VAL A 102 34.12 1.04 10.02
N PRO A 103 34.27 0.28 11.14
CA PRO A 103 33.37 0.33 12.28
C PRO A 103 33.23 1.73 12.89
N GLN A 104 34.31 2.51 12.94
CA GLN A 104 34.32 3.87 13.51
C GLN A 104 33.49 4.89 12.72
N MET A 105 33.21 4.57 11.44
CA MET A 105 32.40 5.41 10.54
C MET A 105 30.92 4.99 10.51
N ARG A 106 30.57 3.94 11.23
CA ARG A 106 29.16 3.47 11.31
C ARG A 106 28.33 4.42 12.13
N VAL A 107 27.10 4.62 11.67
CA VAL A 107 26.06 5.36 12.44
C VAL A 107 25.78 4.60 13.73
N LYS A 108 25.73 5.31 14.84
CA LYS A 108 25.38 4.77 16.17
C LYS A 108 23.87 4.83 16.39
N SER A 109 23.38 4.06 17.36
CA SER A 109 21.97 4.05 17.72
C SER A 109 21.49 5.42 18.18
N ASP A 110 22.28 6.12 18.99
CA ASP A 110 21.94 7.43 19.52
C ASP A 110 21.76 8.48 18.40
N ASP A 111 22.59 8.42 17.36
CA ASP A 111 22.47 9.31 16.20
C ASP A 111 21.15 9.04 15.44
N LEU A 112 20.75 7.77 15.32
CA LEU A 112 19.49 7.38 14.68
C LEU A 112 18.29 7.85 15.50
N GLU A 113 18.30 7.61 16.82
CA GLU A 113 17.21 8.02 17.72
C GLU A 113 17.02 9.54 17.68
N ALA A 114 18.10 10.31 17.80
CA ALA A 114 18.05 11.77 17.73
C ALA A 114 17.40 12.28 16.42
N VAL A 115 17.69 11.60 15.30
CA VAL A 115 17.09 11.96 14.01
C VAL A 115 15.62 11.52 13.93
N ILE A 116 15.26 10.36 14.46
CA ILE A 116 13.85 9.91 14.53
C ILE A 116 13.04 10.92 15.36
N ASP A 117 13.54 11.33 16.52
CA ASP A 117 12.86 12.32 17.37
C ASP A 117 12.67 13.66 16.66
N ASP A 118 13.69 14.13 15.96
CA ASP A 118 13.59 15.33 15.13
C ASP A 118 12.56 15.19 14.00
N MET A 119 12.51 14.04 13.34
CA MET A 119 11.51 13.75 12.30
C MET A 119 10.08 13.73 12.85
N LEU A 120 9.88 13.22 14.07
CA LEU A 120 8.59 13.27 14.78
C LEU A 120 8.21 14.71 15.11
N LEU A 121 9.12 15.50 15.66
CA LEU A 121 8.90 16.91 16.00
C LEU A 121 8.56 17.75 14.75
N GLN A 122 9.19 17.45 13.62
CA GLN A 122 8.90 18.12 12.33
C GLN A 122 7.66 17.58 11.62
N GLY A 123 6.98 16.58 12.16
CA GLY A 123 5.82 15.95 11.52
C GLY A 123 6.16 15.24 10.20
N LYS A 124 7.41 14.78 10.03
CA LYS A 124 7.86 14.05 8.83
C LYS A 124 7.47 12.58 8.87
N ILE A 125 7.33 12.03 10.07
CA ILE A 125 6.78 10.70 10.37
C ILE A 125 5.82 10.83 11.55
N ILE A 126 4.98 9.82 11.75
CA ILE A 126 4.00 9.78 12.84
C ILE A 126 4.30 8.57 13.72
N ASN A 127 4.24 8.76 15.02
CA ASN A 127 4.18 7.66 16.00
C ASN A 127 2.76 7.57 16.54
N SER A 128 2.13 6.41 16.34
CA SER A 128 0.82 6.10 16.92
C SER A 128 0.94 4.79 17.72
N ASN A 129 0.87 4.91 19.04
CA ASN A 129 0.94 3.76 19.97
C ASN A 129 2.19 2.89 19.78
N GLY A 130 3.36 3.49 19.56
CA GLY A 130 4.62 2.79 19.34
C GLY A 130 4.87 2.32 17.92
N ASN A 131 3.94 2.55 17.00
CA ASN A 131 4.04 2.24 15.58
C ASN A 131 4.40 3.50 14.78
N TYR A 132 5.43 3.41 13.97
CA TYR A 132 5.96 4.51 13.17
C TYR A 132 5.48 4.42 11.73
N TYR A 133 4.95 5.51 11.22
CA TYR A 133 4.32 5.61 9.90
C TYR A 133 4.94 6.72 9.07
N LEU A 134 4.91 6.53 7.76
CA LEU A 134 4.92 7.67 6.84
C LEU A 134 3.60 8.43 6.98
N VAL A 135 3.66 9.76 6.98
CA VAL A 135 2.46 10.63 7.15
C VAL A 135 1.35 10.25 6.18
N LYS A 136 1.70 10.09 4.89
CA LYS A 136 0.74 9.70 3.86
C LYS A 136 0.06 8.37 4.16
N THR A 137 0.81 7.39 4.65
CA THR A 137 0.29 6.04 4.94
C THR A 137 -0.65 6.08 6.13
N PHE A 138 -0.29 6.82 7.19
CA PHE A 138 -1.15 7.01 8.35
C PHE A 138 -2.49 7.68 7.98
N VAL A 139 -2.43 8.77 7.20
CA VAL A 139 -3.65 9.47 6.76
C VAL A 139 -4.54 8.54 5.93
N GLN A 140 -3.96 7.75 5.02
CA GLN A 140 -4.72 6.80 4.20
C GLN A 140 -5.39 5.71 5.05
N GLU A 141 -4.70 5.20 6.08
CA GLU A 141 -5.28 4.21 7.00
C GLU A 141 -6.43 4.82 7.82
N ASP A 142 -6.23 6.00 8.41
CA ASP A 142 -7.24 6.69 9.20
C ASP A 142 -8.49 7.05 8.37
N GLU A 143 -8.31 7.61 7.18
CA GLU A 143 -9.42 7.91 6.26
C GLU A 143 -10.19 6.66 5.84
N THR A 144 -9.48 5.56 5.60
CA THR A 144 -10.08 4.26 5.27
C THR A 144 -10.88 3.74 6.46
N ALA A 145 -10.31 3.77 7.66
CA ALA A 145 -10.99 3.33 8.88
C ALA A 145 -12.25 4.16 9.15
N ARG A 146 -12.18 5.49 9.00
CA ARG A 146 -13.35 6.38 9.14
C ARG A 146 -14.43 6.08 8.10
N SER A 147 -14.03 5.78 6.87
CA SER A 147 -14.98 5.44 5.79
C SER A 147 -15.69 4.12 6.06
N ILE A 148 -14.94 3.11 6.53
CA ILE A 148 -15.49 1.83 6.96
C ILE A 148 -16.46 2.01 8.14
N ALA A 149 -16.06 2.79 9.16
CA ALA A 149 -16.90 3.07 10.31
C ALA A 149 -18.23 3.72 9.90
N ARG A 150 -18.21 4.68 8.96
CA ARG A 150 -19.43 5.30 8.44
C ARG A 150 -20.33 4.30 7.73
N LEU A 151 -19.77 3.35 6.97
CA LEU A 151 -20.57 2.29 6.33
C LEU A 151 -21.21 1.38 7.38
N LEU A 152 -20.46 0.96 8.39
CA LEU A 152 -20.96 0.07 9.44
C LEU A 152 -22.00 0.71 10.38
N CYS A 153 -22.02 2.04 10.48
CA CYS A 153 -23.01 2.77 11.27
C CYS A 153 -24.32 3.06 10.52
N ARG A 154 -24.44 2.72 9.24
CA ARG A 154 -25.68 2.91 8.48
C ARG A 154 -26.72 1.84 8.87
N PRO A 155 -28.01 2.20 8.95
CA PRO A 155 -29.06 1.20 9.05
C PRO A 155 -29.11 0.42 7.73
N VAL A 156 -28.91 -0.89 7.81
CA VAL A 156 -28.92 -1.78 6.63
C VAL A 156 -30.31 -2.42 6.53
N GLU A 157 -30.95 -2.27 5.39
CA GLU A 157 -32.12 -3.06 5.03
C GLU A 157 -31.66 -4.50 4.75
N ARG A 158 -32.03 -5.42 5.64
CA ARG A 158 -31.71 -6.83 5.49
C ARG A 158 -32.62 -7.46 4.45
N VAL A 159 -32.08 -7.81 3.31
CA VAL A 159 -32.83 -8.46 2.23
C VAL A 159 -32.61 -9.97 2.31
N ASP A 160 -33.71 -10.72 2.36
CA ASP A 160 -33.63 -12.17 2.14
C ASP A 160 -33.53 -12.45 0.64
N VAL A 161 -32.44 -13.10 0.27
CA VAL A 161 -32.14 -13.42 -1.14
C VAL A 161 -32.20 -14.92 -1.43
N GLN A 162 -32.78 -15.74 -0.54
CA GLN A 162 -32.78 -17.20 -0.65
C GLN A 162 -33.38 -17.68 -1.98
N ASP A 163 -34.53 -17.16 -2.38
CA ASP A 163 -35.20 -17.57 -3.63
C ASP A 163 -34.40 -17.12 -4.86
N LEU A 164 -33.88 -15.89 -4.82
CA LEU A 164 -33.02 -15.36 -5.89
C LEU A 164 -31.75 -16.19 -6.04
N LEU A 165 -31.11 -16.54 -4.93
CA LEU A 165 -29.92 -17.36 -4.92
C LEU A 165 -30.20 -18.77 -5.47
N THR A 166 -31.34 -19.36 -5.13
CA THR A 166 -31.75 -20.66 -5.66
C THR A 166 -31.93 -20.60 -7.17
N ARG A 167 -32.51 -19.54 -7.70
CA ARG A 167 -32.65 -19.29 -9.14
C ARG A 167 -31.28 -19.12 -9.82
N VAL A 168 -30.39 -18.29 -9.23
CA VAL A 168 -29.06 -18.04 -9.75
C VAL A 168 -28.19 -19.32 -9.77
N ARG A 169 -28.27 -20.16 -8.73
CA ARG A 169 -27.55 -21.45 -8.70
C ARG A 169 -27.95 -22.36 -9.87
N ARG A 170 -29.23 -22.45 -10.18
CA ARG A 170 -29.72 -23.21 -11.35
C ARG A 170 -29.24 -22.60 -12.66
N GLN A 171 -29.30 -21.28 -12.79
CA GLN A 171 -28.88 -20.57 -13.99
C GLN A 171 -27.38 -20.72 -14.28
N LEU A 172 -26.56 -20.66 -13.24
CA LEU A 172 -25.10 -20.78 -13.34
C LEU A 172 -24.62 -22.24 -13.40
N GLY A 173 -25.48 -23.21 -13.10
CA GLY A 173 -25.11 -24.64 -13.01
C GLY A 173 -24.08 -24.91 -11.91
N VAL A 174 -24.13 -24.14 -10.78
CA VAL A 174 -23.15 -24.25 -9.70
C VAL A 174 -23.81 -24.69 -8.41
N GLU A 175 -23.13 -25.56 -7.67
CA GLU A 175 -23.48 -25.85 -6.30
C GLU A 175 -22.55 -25.07 -5.36
N LEU A 176 -23.17 -24.33 -4.44
CA LEU A 176 -22.47 -23.59 -3.41
C LEU A 176 -22.47 -24.41 -2.11
N SER A 177 -21.31 -24.50 -1.48
CA SER A 177 -21.23 -25.07 -0.12
C SER A 177 -22.00 -24.21 0.87
N LEU A 178 -22.27 -24.74 2.06
CA LEU A 178 -22.96 -24.01 3.12
C LEU A 178 -22.26 -22.67 3.40
N ARG A 179 -20.94 -22.65 3.59
CA ARG A 179 -20.16 -21.43 3.84
C ARG A 179 -20.20 -20.43 2.67
N GLN A 180 -20.21 -20.92 1.43
CA GLN A 180 -20.34 -20.05 0.26
C GLN A 180 -21.75 -19.44 0.18
N THR A 181 -22.78 -20.21 0.51
CA THR A 181 -24.17 -19.72 0.62
C THR A 181 -24.29 -18.65 1.70
N GLU A 182 -23.74 -18.90 2.89
CA GLU A 182 -23.69 -17.91 3.98
C GLU A 182 -22.98 -16.63 3.56
N ALA A 183 -21.85 -16.73 2.82
CA ALA A 183 -21.12 -15.58 2.30
C ALA A 183 -21.98 -14.73 1.35
N VAL A 184 -22.77 -15.35 0.48
CA VAL A 184 -23.72 -14.60 -0.38
C VAL A 184 -24.77 -13.88 0.48
N HIS A 185 -25.42 -14.56 1.43
CA HIS A 185 -26.41 -13.93 2.31
C HIS A 185 -25.84 -12.78 3.13
N MET A 186 -24.59 -12.90 3.60
CA MET A 186 -23.90 -11.86 4.38
C MET A 186 -23.80 -10.55 3.58
N VAL A 187 -23.49 -10.62 2.28
CA VAL A 187 -23.37 -9.42 1.42
C VAL A 187 -24.67 -8.63 1.34
N PHE A 188 -25.83 -9.29 1.37
CA PHE A 188 -27.13 -8.64 1.31
C PHE A 188 -27.71 -8.25 2.68
N ARG A 189 -26.93 -8.44 3.74
CA ARG A 189 -27.28 -8.07 5.12
C ARG A 189 -26.34 -7.03 5.73
N SER A 190 -25.34 -6.57 4.96
CA SER A 190 -24.29 -5.65 5.44
C SER A 190 -23.86 -4.70 4.33
N ASP A 191 -23.59 -3.45 4.65
CA ASP A 191 -23.01 -2.48 3.70
C ASP A 191 -21.54 -2.75 3.38
N LEU A 192 -20.86 -3.52 4.23
CA LEU A 192 -19.49 -3.97 4.01
C LEU A 192 -19.35 -5.44 4.38
N SER A 193 -18.81 -6.22 3.47
CA SER A 193 -18.53 -7.64 3.69
C SER A 193 -17.14 -8.00 3.17
N ILE A 194 -16.41 -8.83 3.92
CA ILE A 194 -15.09 -9.34 3.55
C ILE A 194 -15.17 -10.85 3.37
N ILE A 195 -14.88 -11.31 2.15
CA ILE A 195 -14.86 -12.74 1.80
C ILE A 195 -13.40 -13.16 1.63
N THR A 196 -12.90 -13.98 2.54
CA THR A 196 -11.54 -14.51 2.52
C THR A 196 -11.54 -16.03 2.25
N GLY A 197 -10.38 -16.56 1.92
CA GLY A 197 -10.19 -18.01 1.72
C GLY A 197 -8.93 -18.29 0.90
N SER A 198 -8.41 -19.52 1.03
CA SER A 198 -7.24 -20.00 0.29
C SER A 198 -7.46 -20.00 -1.23
N PRO A 199 -6.41 -20.05 -2.05
CA PRO A 199 -6.55 -20.27 -3.48
C PRO A 199 -7.40 -21.50 -3.79
N GLY A 200 -8.30 -21.40 -4.79
CA GLY A 200 -9.13 -22.53 -5.20
C GLY A 200 -10.43 -22.75 -4.39
N THR A 201 -10.69 -22.01 -3.32
CA THR A 201 -11.90 -22.17 -2.46
C THR A 201 -13.20 -21.63 -3.09
N GLY A 202 -13.18 -21.21 -4.34
CA GLY A 202 -14.38 -20.77 -5.06
C GLY A 202 -14.81 -19.30 -4.77
N LYS A 203 -13.92 -18.43 -4.26
CA LYS A 203 -14.24 -17.01 -4.03
C LYS A 203 -14.82 -16.30 -5.26
N THR A 204 -14.31 -16.58 -6.45
CA THR A 204 -14.81 -16.03 -7.72
C THR A 204 -16.22 -16.55 -8.04
N THR A 205 -16.53 -17.80 -7.71
CA THR A 205 -17.87 -18.38 -7.85
C THR A 205 -18.86 -17.69 -6.92
N VAL A 206 -18.48 -17.44 -5.67
CA VAL A 206 -19.29 -16.68 -4.72
C VAL A 206 -19.52 -15.26 -5.24
N LEU A 207 -18.48 -14.56 -5.70
CA LEU A 207 -18.61 -13.22 -6.25
C LEU A 207 -19.55 -13.19 -7.45
N LYS A 208 -19.45 -14.17 -8.36
CA LYS A 208 -20.37 -14.31 -9.51
C LYS A 208 -21.81 -14.48 -9.04
N ALA A 209 -22.05 -15.35 -8.07
CA ALA A 209 -23.38 -15.55 -7.51
C ALA A 209 -23.93 -14.25 -6.86
N VAL A 210 -23.13 -13.52 -6.12
CA VAL A 210 -23.50 -12.22 -5.54
C VAL A 210 -23.91 -11.24 -6.63
N ILE A 211 -23.13 -11.12 -7.69
CA ILE A 211 -23.40 -10.19 -8.80
C ILE A 211 -24.70 -10.55 -9.51
N GLU A 212 -24.93 -11.82 -9.80
CA GLU A 212 -26.16 -12.25 -10.47
C GLU A 212 -27.41 -12.07 -9.57
N VAL A 213 -27.30 -12.35 -8.28
CA VAL A 213 -28.38 -12.05 -7.32
C VAL A 213 -28.64 -10.54 -7.28
N PHE A 214 -27.57 -9.72 -7.23
CA PHE A 214 -27.73 -8.26 -7.20
C PHE A 214 -28.42 -7.72 -8.46
N LYS A 215 -28.05 -8.20 -9.64
CA LYS A 215 -28.70 -7.82 -10.92
C LYS A 215 -30.18 -8.16 -10.94
N LEU A 216 -30.57 -9.28 -10.33
CA LEU A 216 -32.00 -9.66 -10.24
C LEU A 216 -32.75 -8.82 -9.20
N LEU A 217 -32.07 -8.46 -8.09
CA LEU A 217 -32.66 -7.68 -7.01
C LEU A 217 -32.81 -6.20 -7.40
N LYS A 218 -31.78 -5.63 -8.06
CA LYS A 218 -31.67 -4.21 -8.40
C LYS A 218 -31.20 -4.01 -9.84
N PRO A 219 -32.06 -4.29 -10.82
CA PRO A 219 -31.67 -4.31 -12.24
C PRO A 219 -31.27 -2.93 -12.81
N SER A 220 -31.67 -1.85 -12.16
CA SER A 220 -31.33 -0.47 -12.58
C SER A 220 -30.04 0.07 -11.94
N GLU A 221 -29.46 -0.64 -10.97
CA GLU A 221 -28.24 -0.20 -10.29
C GLU A 221 -26.98 -0.73 -10.96
N ASN A 222 -25.93 0.08 -10.96
CA ASN A 222 -24.63 -0.28 -11.53
C ASN A 222 -23.73 -0.98 -10.50
N ILE A 223 -23.00 -1.99 -10.95
CA ILE A 223 -21.97 -2.68 -10.17
C ILE A 223 -20.60 -2.21 -10.66
N LEU A 224 -19.76 -1.70 -9.75
CA LEU A 224 -18.38 -1.36 -10.03
C LEU A 224 -17.46 -2.45 -9.49
N LEU A 225 -16.62 -3.01 -10.36
CA LEU A 225 -15.61 -3.98 -10.01
C LEU A 225 -14.23 -3.33 -10.07
N ALA A 226 -13.43 -3.49 -9.03
CA ALA A 226 -12.08 -2.95 -8.95
C ALA A 226 -11.08 -4.03 -8.52
N ALA A 227 -9.83 -3.91 -8.98
CA ALA A 227 -8.75 -4.81 -8.62
C ALA A 227 -7.42 -4.04 -8.50
N PRO A 228 -6.50 -4.44 -7.61
CA PRO A 228 -5.25 -3.72 -7.37
C PRO A 228 -4.26 -3.78 -8.54
N THR A 229 -4.42 -4.73 -9.45
CA THR A 229 -3.55 -4.90 -10.63
C THR A 229 -4.34 -5.13 -11.90
N GLY A 230 -3.83 -4.65 -13.04
CA GLY A 230 -4.45 -4.87 -14.34
C GLY A 230 -4.63 -6.35 -14.72
N ARG A 231 -3.73 -7.24 -14.24
CA ARG A 231 -3.87 -8.69 -14.42
C ARG A 231 -5.06 -9.25 -13.63
N ALA A 232 -5.25 -8.80 -12.40
CA ALA A 232 -6.39 -9.21 -11.59
C ALA A 232 -7.71 -8.67 -12.16
N SER A 233 -7.72 -7.41 -12.63
CA SER A 233 -8.87 -6.80 -13.28
C SER A 233 -9.30 -7.58 -14.56
N ARG A 234 -8.36 -7.95 -15.42
CA ARG A 234 -8.65 -8.77 -16.62
C ARG A 234 -9.23 -10.12 -16.25
N ARG A 235 -8.61 -10.83 -15.30
CA ARG A 235 -9.11 -12.14 -14.84
C ARG A 235 -10.51 -12.04 -14.23
N MET A 236 -10.80 -10.92 -13.56
CA MET A 236 -12.14 -10.68 -13.02
C MET A 236 -13.15 -10.49 -14.14
N ALA A 237 -12.85 -9.65 -15.14
CA ALA A 237 -13.72 -9.40 -16.30
C ALA A 237 -13.96 -10.65 -17.17
N GLU A 238 -13.00 -11.59 -17.25
CA GLU A 238 -13.14 -12.85 -18.01
C GLU A 238 -13.99 -13.90 -17.27
N ARG A 239 -14.11 -13.82 -15.95
CA ARG A 239 -14.76 -14.86 -15.12
C ARG A 239 -16.10 -14.46 -14.53
N ILE A 240 -16.43 -13.19 -14.59
CA ILE A 240 -17.68 -12.59 -14.11
C ILE A 240 -18.52 -12.12 -15.28
#